data_00c39528d33fc3cd01208a34d78c9959
#
_entry.id   00c39528d33fc3cd01208a34d78c9959
#
_cell.length_a   1.000
_cell.length_b   1.000
_cell.length_c   1.000
_cell.angle_alpha   90.00
_cell.angle_beta   90.00
_cell.angle_gamma   90.00
#
_symmetry.space_group_name_H-M   'P 1'
#
loop_
_entity.id
_entity.type
_entity.pdbx_description
1 polymer ?
#
loop_
_entity_poly.entity_id
_entity_poly.type
_entity_poly.pdbx_seq_one_letter_code
_entity_poly.pdbx_strand_id
1 'polypeptide(L)'
;MKESMQKVRELEKQLFGYSYAMRVIDFDSETVAPEDSNDGRAEAMEFLSRQSFDLLVNDNTAALLKAAAADAETEQEQAEVRNLQREYDEIAKIPAAEYAAFAKLCQQSIPAWTKAKRTNDFSIFAPYLEKIVAARRAQAAYFDPERDPYEVFLDRYERGLTIAQCDAFFAQLRETIVPLLAEIQKRGAPIRTDFLDQEWPIDAQKKVSEKIMQLWGMDPKRSMLAESEHPFTTEFWRKDVRITTHYMPRDMFSNLYSVAHEGGHALYELNINPDYDYTSVTGGATMGLHESQSRLFENIVGRSRAFVEYLYPTLKELFPQQLADVSAEEIWRAVNRAEPSLIRTEADELTYALHIMVRYELEKALMQGTLAVADLPAAWNAKYKEYLGVDVPDDAHGCLQDIHWSMGDLGYFPSYALGSAYGAQAIADLRKTHDFDAQWAAGDMEPLKAALKERVWQWGSMKDPRWLVQSLCGGAFDAKYFTEYLTAKYTEIYKL
;
A
#
# COMPACT_ATOMS: atom_id res chain seq x y z
N MET A 1 -20.36 -30.27 -4.72
CA MET A 1 -20.09 -29.10 -5.61
C MET A 1 -20.87 -29.31 -6.91
N LYS A 2 -21.66 -28.33 -7.28
CA LYS A 2 -22.47 -28.38 -8.51
C LYS A 2 -21.61 -28.13 -9.76
N GLU A 3 -22.11 -28.51 -10.93
CA GLU A 3 -21.35 -28.41 -12.20
C GLU A 3 -20.92 -26.97 -12.52
N SER A 4 -21.79 -25.99 -12.25
CA SER A 4 -21.44 -24.57 -12.46
C SER A 4 -20.24 -24.14 -11.61
N MET A 5 -20.16 -24.55 -10.35
CA MET A 5 -19.04 -24.26 -9.47
C MET A 5 -17.74 -24.98 -9.88
N GLN A 6 -17.85 -26.19 -10.45
CA GLN A 6 -16.68 -26.87 -11.03
C GLN A 6 -16.11 -26.05 -12.20
N LYS A 7 -16.98 -25.56 -13.08
CA LYS A 7 -16.56 -24.70 -14.21
C LYS A 7 -16.00 -23.35 -13.76
N VAL A 8 -16.54 -22.76 -12.68
CA VAL A 8 -15.95 -21.55 -12.08
C VAL A 8 -14.50 -21.82 -11.63
N ARG A 9 -14.26 -22.89 -10.90
CA ARG A 9 -12.91 -23.25 -10.45
C ARG A 9 -11.94 -23.63 -11.58
N GLU A 10 -12.46 -24.20 -12.68
CA GLU A 10 -11.66 -24.39 -13.90
C GLU A 10 -11.27 -23.05 -14.54
N LEU A 11 -12.18 -22.10 -14.60
CA LEU A 11 -11.93 -20.74 -15.08
C LEU A 11 -10.91 -20.02 -14.18
N GLU A 12 -11.10 -20.00 -12.87
CA GLU A 12 -10.19 -19.40 -11.90
C GLU A 12 -8.77 -19.96 -12.03
N LYS A 13 -8.67 -21.29 -12.19
CA LYS A 13 -7.36 -21.94 -12.37
C LYS A 13 -6.65 -21.52 -13.66
N GLN A 14 -7.40 -21.27 -14.76
CA GLN A 14 -6.84 -20.76 -15.99
C GLN A 14 -6.39 -19.29 -15.84
N LEU A 15 -7.22 -18.44 -15.21
CA LEU A 15 -6.89 -17.06 -14.90
C LEU A 15 -5.66 -16.96 -14.00
N PHE A 16 -5.56 -17.84 -12.98
CA PHE A 16 -4.36 -17.96 -12.16
C PHE A 16 -3.11 -18.25 -13.00
N GLY A 17 -3.20 -19.16 -13.99
CA GLY A 17 -2.06 -19.47 -14.87
C GLY A 17 -1.57 -18.26 -15.65
N TYR A 18 -2.47 -17.46 -16.21
CA TYR A 18 -2.13 -16.21 -16.90
C TYR A 18 -1.55 -15.18 -15.92
N SER A 19 -2.19 -14.98 -14.78
CA SER A 19 -1.74 -14.04 -13.76
C SER A 19 -0.33 -14.39 -13.25
N TYR A 20 -0.08 -15.66 -12.95
CA TYR A 20 1.24 -16.13 -12.52
C TYR A 20 2.33 -15.83 -13.58
N ALA A 21 2.06 -16.15 -14.85
CA ALA A 21 3.01 -15.89 -15.94
C ALA A 21 3.31 -14.39 -16.12
N MET A 22 2.28 -13.54 -16.10
CA MET A 22 2.43 -12.09 -16.21
C MET A 22 3.23 -11.51 -15.04
N ARG A 23 2.92 -11.92 -13.80
CA ARG A 23 3.67 -11.48 -12.60
C ARG A 23 5.14 -11.91 -12.62
N VAL A 24 5.47 -13.08 -13.19
CA VAL A 24 6.87 -13.48 -13.38
C VAL A 24 7.59 -12.53 -14.34
N ILE A 25 6.95 -12.16 -15.44
CA ILE A 25 7.52 -11.22 -16.41
C ILE A 25 7.70 -9.83 -15.77
N ASP A 26 6.70 -9.35 -15.01
CA ASP A 26 6.79 -8.07 -14.30
C ASP A 26 7.92 -8.07 -13.26
N PHE A 27 7.99 -9.11 -12.42
CA PHE A 27 9.05 -9.23 -11.43
C PHE A 27 10.44 -9.29 -12.07
N ASP A 28 10.59 -10.04 -13.14
CA ASP A 28 11.84 -10.14 -13.91
C ASP A 28 12.25 -8.77 -14.47
N SER A 29 11.27 -7.99 -14.98
CA SER A 29 11.51 -6.67 -15.55
C SER A 29 12.03 -5.65 -14.55
N GLU A 30 11.59 -5.75 -13.30
CA GLU A 30 11.98 -4.83 -12.21
C GLU A 30 13.27 -5.25 -11.49
N THR A 31 13.78 -6.46 -11.77
CA THR A 31 14.89 -7.02 -10.98
C THR A 31 16.12 -7.40 -11.81
N VAL A 32 16.00 -8.30 -12.78
CA VAL A 32 17.17 -8.94 -13.43
C VAL A 32 17.14 -8.90 -14.95
N ALA A 33 16.03 -8.51 -15.57
CA ALA A 33 15.91 -8.55 -17.02
C ALA A 33 16.84 -7.53 -17.72
N PRO A 34 17.53 -7.92 -18.79
CA PRO A 34 18.31 -6.98 -19.59
C PRO A 34 17.44 -5.87 -20.21
N GLU A 35 17.93 -4.64 -20.20
CA GLU A 35 17.21 -3.45 -20.69
C GLU A 35 16.72 -3.62 -22.14
N ASP A 36 17.56 -4.15 -23.03
CA ASP A 36 17.23 -4.34 -24.45
C ASP A 36 16.14 -5.41 -24.70
N SER A 37 15.72 -6.16 -23.68
CA SER A 37 14.67 -7.18 -23.81
C SER A 37 13.24 -6.64 -23.67
N ASN A 38 13.06 -5.34 -23.46
CA ASN A 38 11.77 -4.70 -23.20
C ASN A 38 10.71 -4.97 -24.27
N ASP A 39 11.07 -4.88 -25.55
CA ASP A 39 10.12 -5.08 -26.66
C ASP A 39 9.54 -6.50 -26.66
N GLY A 40 10.39 -7.52 -26.46
CA GLY A 40 9.95 -8.91 -26.40
C GLY A 40 9.04 -9.21 -25.20
N ARG A 41 9.34 -8.60 -24.03
CA ARG A 41 8.47 -8.71 -22.85
C ARG A 41 7.11 -8.02 -23.06
N ALA A 42 7.11 -6.82 -23.66
CA ALA A 42 5.89 -6.09 -23.96
C ALA A 42 4.95 -6.89 -24.90
N GLU A 43 5.48 -7.51 -25.94
CA GLU A 43 4.71 -8.41 -26.83
C GLU A 43 4.13 -9.62 -26.08
N ALA A 44 4.94 -10.25 -25.20
CA ALA A 44 4.48 -11.38 -24.40
C ALA A 44 3.36 -10.95 -23.41
N MET A 45 3.52 -9.81 -22.75
CA MET A 45 2.53 -9.25 -21.82
C MET A 45 1.23 -8.88 -22.53
N GLU A 46 1.32 -8.25 -23.73
CA GLU A 46 0.13 -7.94 -24.52
C GLU A 46 -0.64 -9.22 -24.88
N PHE A 47 0.08 -10.25 -25.35
CA PHE A 47 -0.55 -11.53 -25.69
C PHE A 47 -1.25 -12.17 -24.49
N LEU A 48 -0.55 -12.30 -23.35
CA LEU A 48 -1.09 -12.94 -22.14
C LEU A 48 -2.28 -12.15 -21.57
N SER A 49 -2.17 -10.82 -21.52
CA SER A 49 -3.24 -9.94 -21.04
C SER A 49 -4.50 -10.07 -21.89
N ARG A 50 -4.34 -10.14 -23.22
CA ARG A 50 -5.46 -10.33 -24.14
C ARG A 50 -6.13 -11.69 -23.93
N GLN A 51 -5.35 -12.76 -23.79
CA GLN A 51 -5.91 -14.10 -23.56
C GLN A 51 -6.66 -14.17 -22.23
N SER A 52 -6.10 -13.58 -21.17
CA SER A 52 -6.76 -13.49 -19.86
C SER A 52 -8.06 -12.68 -19.92
N PHE A 53 -8.03 -11.55 -20.63
CA PHE A 53 -9.21 -10.72 -20.86
C PHE A 53 -10.32 -11.47 -21.60
N ASP A 54 -9.99 -12.09 -22.75
CA ASP A 54 -10.95 -12.83 -23.57
C ASP A 54 -11.53 -14.04 -22.84
N LEU A 55 -10.74 -14.64 -21.94
CA LEU A 55 -11.19 -15.74 -21.08
C LEU A 55 -12.20 -15.25 -20.02
N LEU A 56 -11.98 -14.09 -19.42
CA LEU A 56 -12.86 -13.55 -18.37
C LEU A 56 -14.07 -12.85 -18.97
N VAL A 57 -13.90 -11.98 -19.97
CA VAL A 57 -14.93 -11.06 -20.45
C VAL A 57 -15.57 -11.59 -21.73
N ASN A 58 -16.58 -12.46 -21.57
CA ASN A 58 -17.36 -12.99 -22.67
C ASN A 58 -18.75 -13.47 -22.17
N ASP A 59 -19.68 -13.73 -23.10
CA ASP A 59 -21.05 -14.13 -22.81
C ASP A 59 -21.15 -15.48 -22.06
N ASN A 60 -20.23 -16.41 -22.31
CA ASN A 60 -20.20 -17.71 -21.64
C ASN A 60 -19.85 -17.54 -20.16
N THR A 61 -18.88 -16.69 -19.85
CA THR A 61 -18.49 -16.35 -18.46
C THR A 61 -19.62 -15.63 -17.75
N ALA A 62 -20.30 -14.68 -18.41
CA ALA A 62 -21.48 -14.02 -17.83
C ALA A 62 -22.58 -15.02 -17.47
N ALA A 63 -22.89 -15.94 -18.38
CA ALA A 63 -23.88 -16.99 -18.15
C ALA A 63 -23.44 -17.95 -17.02
N LEU A 64 -22.16 -18.32 -16.99
CA LEU A 64 -21.58 -19.18 -15.96
C LEU A 64 -21.68 -18.54 -14.58
N LEU A 65 -21.27 -17.27 -14.42
CA LEU A 65 -21.33 -16.54 -13.14
C LEU A 65 -22.77 -16.45 -12.63
N LYS A 66 -23.74 -16.16 -13.52
CA LYS A 66 -25.15 -16.14 -13.16
C LYS A 66 -25.64 -17.50 -12.68
N ALA A 67 -25.26 -18.61 -13.32
CA ALA A 67 -25.62 -19.95 -12.91
C ALA A 67 -24.95 -20.32 -11.58
N ALA A 68 -23.66 -20.01 -11.43
CA ALA A 68 -22.91 -20.30 -10.22
C ALA A 68 -23.42 -19.52 -9.01
N ALA A 69 -23.87 -18.27 -9.18
CA ALA A 69 -24.49 -17.49 -8.11
C ALA A 69 -25.76 -18.14 -7.53
N ALA A 70 -26.51 -18.83 -8.38
CA ALA A 70 -27.72 -19.60 -7.94
C ALA A 70 -27.35 -20.96 -7.31
N ASP A 71 -26.17 -21.47 -7.64
CA ASP A 71 -25.74 -22.82 -7.26
C ASP A 71 -24.78 -22.85 -6.06
N ALA A 72 -24.15 -21.73 -5.70
CA ALA A 72 -23.21 -21.62 -4.59
C ALA A 72 -23.88 -21.93 -3.23
N GLU A 73 -23.41 -22.97 -2.55
CA GLU A 73 -23.99 -23.49 -1.31
C GLU A 73 -23.17 -23.11 -0.07
N THR A 74 -21.83 -23.05 -0.22
CA THR A 74 -20.94 -22.72 0.89
C THR A 74 -20.56 -21.25 0.89
N GLU A 75 -20.13 -20.71 2.05
CA GLU A 75 -19.65 -19.34 2.16
C GLU A 75 -18.45 -19.08 1.22
N GLN A 76 -17.57 -20.07 1.06
CA GLN A 76 -16.45 -19.98 0.14
C GLN A 76 -16.92 -19.89 -1.32
N GLU A 77 -17.83 -20.77 -1.76
CA GLU A 77 -18.38 -20.73 -3.13
C GLU A 77 -19.08 -19.39 -3.43
N GLN A 78 -19.82 -18.86 -2.46
CA GLN A 78 -20.46 -17.55 -2.58
C GLN A 78 -19.43 -16.41 -2.69
N ALA A 79 -18.32 -16.51 -1.96
CA ALA A 79 -17.24 -15.54 -2.02
C ALA A 79 -16.46 -15.63 -3.35
N GLU A 80 -16.15 -16.84 -3.83
CA GLU A 80 -15.52 -17.07 -5.13
C GLU A 80 -16.35 -16.42 -6.26
N VAL A 81 -17.65 -16.72 -6.31
CA VAL A 81 -18.53 -16.14 -7.33
C VAL A 81 -18.62 -14.61 -7.19
N ARG A 82 -18.77 -14.10 -5.99
CA ARG A 82 -18.85 -12.65 -5.73
C ARG A 82 -17.59 -11.92 -6.18
N ASN A 83 -16.40 -12.44 -5.89
CA ASN A 83 -15.14 -11.81 -6.25
C ASN A 83 -14.92 -11.86 -7.76
N LEU A 84 -15.14 -13.01 -8.39
CA LEU A 84 -15.00 -13.16 -9.85
C LEU A 84 -16.07 -12.34 -10.62
N GLN A 85 -17.31 -12.24 -10.10
CA GLN A 85 -18.33 -11.35 -10.67
C GLN A 85 -17.90 -9.88 -10.61
N ARG A 86 -17.28 -9.47 -9.51
CA ARG A 86 -16.78 -8.10 -9.38
C ARG A 86 -15.68 -7.82 -10.40
N GLU A 87 -14.71 -8.71 -10.53
CA GLU A 87 -13.63 -8.58 -11.50
C GLU A 87 -14.18 -8.49 -12.93
N TYR A 88 -15.15 -9.34 -13.26
CA TYR A 88 -15.90 -9.27 -14.52
C TYR A 88 -16.59 -7.92 -14.71
N ASP A 89 -17.32 -7.46 -13.71
CA ASP A 89 -18.12 -6.23 -13.78
C ASP A 89 -17.24 -4.97 -13.94
N GLU A 90 -16.08 -4.94 -13.30
CA GLU A 90 -15.13 -3.82 -13.39
C GLU A 90 -14.69 -3.53 -14.83
N ILE A 91 -14.71 -4.55 -15.67
CA ILE A 91 -14.33 -4.45 -17.09
C ILE A 91 -15.58 -4.39 -17.98
N ALA A 92 -16.49 -5.35 -17.81
CA ALA A 92 -17.61 -5.55 -18.73
C ALA A 92 -18.68 -4.45 -18.70
N LYS A 93 -18.79 -3.70 -17.59
CA LYS A 93 -19.74 -2.57 -17.50
C LYS A 93 -19.33 -1.36 -18.32
N ILE A 94 -18.05 -1.21 -18.61
CA ILE A 94 -17.54 -0.09 -19.44
C ILE A 94 -17.62 -0.52 -20.91
N PRO A 95 -18.20 0.27 -21.81
CA PRO A 95 -18.17 -0.02 -23.24
C PRO A 95 -16.77 -0.28 -23.76
N ALA A 96 -16.55 -1.38 -24.50
CA ALA A 96 -15.21 -1.81 -24.90
C ALA A 96 -14.40 -0.71 -25.62
N ALA A 97 -15.05 0.12 -26.45
CA ALA A 97 -14.38 1.23 -27.11
C ALA A 97 -13.87 2.31 -26.13
N GLU A 98 -14.63 2.58 -25.06
CA GLU A 98 -14.25 3.55 -24.04
C GLU A 98 -13.15 2.99 -23.12
N TYR A 99 -13.24 1.69 -22.78
CA TYR A 99 -12.21 1.00 -22.03
C TYR A 99 -10.85 1.03 -22.78
N ALA A 100 -10.85 0.67 -24.07
CA ALA A 100 -9.65 0.73 -24.90
C ALA A 100 -9.11 2.17 -25.09
N ALA A 101 -10.01 3.15 -25.26
CA ALA A 101 -9.62 4.55 -25.36
C ALA A 101 -8.99 5.08 -24.06
N PHE A 102 -9.52 4.68 -22.91
CA PHE A 102 -8.98 5.03 -21.59
C PHE A 102 -7.61 4.39 -21.35
N ALA A 103 -7.44 3.10 -21.66
CA ALA A 103 -6.15 2.42 -21.54
C ALA A 103 -5.08 3.12 -22.41
N LYS A 104 -5.43 3.48 -23.66
CA LYS A 104 -4.54 4.24 -24.54
C LYS A 104 -4.20 5.63 -23.97
N LEU A 105 -5.19 6.31 -23.38
CA LEU A 105 -4.98 7.62 -22.74
C LEU A 105 -3.97 7.52 -21.60
N CYS A 106 -4.08 6.52 -20.72
CA CYS A 106 -3.13 6.29 -19.63
C CYS A 106 -1.72 6.00 -20.15
N GLN A 107 -1.58 5.13 -21.17
CA GLN A 107 -0.28 4.86 -21.79
C GLN A 107 0.38 6.14 -22.37
N GLN A 108 -0.40 7.04 -22.93
CA GLN A 108 0.10 8.32 -23.45
C GLN A 108 0.39 9.34 -22.34
N SER A 109 -0.34 9.25 -21.24
CA SER A 109 -0.24 10.14 -20.09
C SER A 109 1.06 9.95 -19.31
N ILE A 110 1.52 8.70 -19.12
CA ILE A 110 2.72 8.38 -18.33
C ILE A 110 3.97 9.09 -18.87
N PRO A 111 4.32 8.98 -20.17
CA PRO A 111 5.46 9.73 -20.72
C PRO A 111 5.30 11.25 -20.63
N ALA A 112 4.05 11.76 -20.77
CA ALA A 112 3.77 13.18 -20.63
C ALA A 112 4.00 13.65 -19.19
N TRP A 113 3.53 12.89 -18.19
CA TRP A 113 3.79 13.14 -16.78
C TRP A 113 5.30 13.07 -16.46
N THR A 114 6.01 12.06 -16.93
CA THR A 114 7.46 11.93 -16.75
C THR A 114 8.21 13.15 -17.30
N LYS A 115 7.80 13.61 -18.50
CA LYS A 115 8.36 14.81 -19.10
C LYS A 115 8.02 16.06 -18.27
N ALA A 116 6.76 16.25 -17.90
CA ALA A 116 6.29 17.37 -17.07
C ALA A 116 7.10 17.46 -15.76
N LYS A 117 7.24 16.35 -15.04
CA LYS A 117 8.02 16.25 -13.80
C LYS A 117 9.49 16.62 -14.03
N ARG A 118 10.13 16.06 -15.06
CA ARG A 118 11.55 16.31 -15.35
C ARG A 118 11.82 17.74 -15.79
N THR A 119 10.88 18.38 -16.51
CA THR A 119 11.02 19.76 -16.99
C THR A 119 10.38 20.79 -16.08
N ASN A 120 9.77 20.32 -14.98
CA ASN A 120 9.00 21.17 -14.05
C ASN A 120 7.94 22.02 -14.75
N ASP A 121 7.13 21.39 -15.59
CA ASP A 121 6.11 22.07 -16.40
C ASP A 121 4.80 21.28 -16.40
N PHE A 122 3.89 21.64 -15.47
CA PHE A 122 2.58 20.99 -15.33
C PHE A 122 1.72 21.11 -16.60
N SER A 123 1.92 22.13 -17.42
CA SER A 123 1.13 22.36 -18.64
C SER A 123 1.23 21.21 -19.65
N ILE A 124 2.32 20.42 -19.60
CA ILE A 124 2.51 19.22 -20.43
C ILE A 124 1.57 18.08 -20.01
N PHE A 125 1.33 17.92 -18.72
CA PHE A 125 0.49 16.85 -18.17
C PHE A 125 -0.98 17.24 -18.02
N ALA A 126 -1.28 18.48 -17.74
CA ALA A 126 -2.64 19.00 -17.48
C ALA A 126 -3.70 18.53 -18.51
N PRO A 127 -3.47 18.58 -19.85
CA PRO A 127 -4.45 18.14 -20.83
C PRO A 127 -4.76 16.64 -20.78
N TYR A 128 -3.83 15.82 -20.29
CA TYR A 128 -4.03 14.39 -20.07
C TYR A 128 -4.85 14.16 -18.80
N LEU A 129 -4.50 14.84 -17.71
CA LEU A 129 -5.23 14.76 -16.45
C LEU A 129 -6.69 15.19 -16.60
N GLU A 130 -6.97 16.26 -17.35
CA GLU A 130 -8.35 16.70 -17.68
C GLU A 130 -9.15 15.58 -18.34
N LYS A 131 -8.57 14.90 -19.33
CA LYS A 131 -9.21 13.78 -20.02
C LYS A 131 -9.38 12.56 -19.12
N ILE A 132 -8.40 12.27 -18.27
CA ILE A 132 -8.48 11.18 -17.30
C ILE A 132 -9.60 11.41 -16.30
N VAL A 133 -9.67 12.58 -15.69
CA VAL A 133 -10.73 12.96 -14.75
C VAL A 133 -12.10 12.90 -15.42
N ALA A 134 -12.24 13.45 -16.63
CA ALA A 134 -13.48 13.40 -17.39
C ALA A 134 -13.91 11.96 -17.71
N ALA A 135 -12.97 11.10 -18.15
CA ALA A 135 -13.24 9.71 -18.44
C ALA A 135 -13.65 8.94 -17.17
N ARG A 136 -12.95 9.13 -16.05
CA ARG A 136 -13.30 8.49 -14.77
C ARG A 136 -14.66 8.91 -14.26
N ARG A 137 -15.00 10.19 -14.36
CA ARG A 137 -16.36 10.68 -14.02
C ARG A 137 -17.43 10.02 -14.88
N ALA A 138 -17.20 9.87 -16.19
CA ALA A 138 -18.12 9.16 -17.08
C ALA A 138 -18.21 7.65 -16.74
N GLN A 139 -17.08 7.02 -16.48
CA GLN A 139 -17.03 5.60 -16.11
C GLN A 139 -17.75 5.30 -14.79
N ALA A 140 -17.69 6.21 -13.80
CA ALA A 140 -18.41 6.04 -12.53
C ALA A 140 -19.91 5.78 -12.75
N ALA A 141 -20.54 6.42 -13.72
CA ALA A 141 -21.94 6.26 -14.03
C ALA A 141 -22.32 4.84 -14.55
N TYR A 142 -21.35 4.08 -15.11
CA TYR A 142 -21.59 2.69 -15.52
C TYR A 142 -21.66 1.74 -14.32
N PHE A 143 -21.08 2.11 -13.19
CA PHE A 143 -21.09 1.32 -11.97
C PHE A 143 -22.28 1.69 -11.08
N ASP A 144 -22.43 2.98 -10.81
CA ASP A 144 -23.51 3.52 -9.99
C ASP A 144 -23.79 4.99 -10.37
N PRO A 145 -24.81 5.28 -11.20
CA PRO A 145 -25.09 6.64 -11.67
C PRO A 145 -25.67 7.58 -10.59
N GLU A 146 -26.14 7.03 -9.46
CA GLU A 146 -26.72 7.82 -8.36
C GLU A 146 -25.68 8.20 -7.31
N ARG A 147 -24.51 7.56 -7.34
CA ARG A 147 -23.44 7.75 -6.36
C ARG A 147 -22.48 8.85 -6.82
N ASP A 148 -21.86 9.53 -5.83
CA ASP A 148 -20.77 10.47 -6.13
C ASP A 148 -19.65 9.76 -6.92
N PRO A 149 -19.19 10.32 -8.05
CA PRO A 149 -18.18 9.68 -8.90
C PRO A 149 -16.88 9.32 -8.15
N TYR A 150 -16.46 10.13 -7.18
CA TYR A 150 -15.28 9.82 -6.40
C TYR A 150 -15.52 8.66 -5.44
N GLU A 151 -16.69 8.58 -4.84
CA GLU A 151 -17.05 7.49 -3.94
C GLU A 151 -17.12 6.12 -4.66
N VAL A 152 -17.50 6.10 -5.93
CA VAL A 152 -17.43 4.88 -6.76
C VAL A 152 -15.98 4.37 -6.86
N PHE A 153 -15.01 5.26 -7.01
CA PHE A 153 -13.61 4.85 -7.11
C PHE A 153 -12.96 4.57 -5.74
N LEU A 154 -13.38 5.20 -4.66
CA LEU A 154 -13.01 4.78 -3.30
C LEU A 154 -13.38 3.32 -3.06
N ASP A 155 -14.60 2.90 -3.45
CA ASP A 155 -15.10 1.53 -3.29
C ASP A 155 -14.31 0.47 -4.07
N ARG A 156 -13.62 0.87 -5.14
CA ARG A 156 -12.74 -0.06 -5.89
C ARG A 156 -11.58 -0.55 -5.05
N TYR A 157 -10.98 0.33 -4.28
CA TYR A 157 -9.81 0.04 -3.46
C TYR A 157 -10.18 -0.39 -2.04
N GLU A 158 -11.21 0.26 -1.46
CA GLU A 158 -11.72 -0.01 -0.11
C GLU A 158 -13.22 -0.22 -0.16
N ARG A 159 -13.65 -1.47 -0.30
CA ARG A 159 -15.07 -1.83 -0.47
C ARG A 159 -15.94 -1.29 0.66
N GLY A 160 -16.94 -0.52 0.30
CA GLY A 160 -17.91 0.09 1.21
C GLY A 160 -17.42 1.37 1.89
N LEU A 161 -16.23 1.88 1.52
CA LEU A 161 -15.73 3.16 2.00
C LEU A 161 -16.52 4.31 1.37
N THR A 162 -16.90 5.28 2.19
CA THR A 162 -17.65 6.47 1.76
C THR A 162 -16.84 7.74 1.93
N ILE A 163 -17.17 8.79 1.17
CA ILE A 163 -16.61 10.13 1.33
C ILE A 163 -16.82 10.64 2.77
N ALA A 164 -18.01 10.41 3.35
CA ALA A 164 -18.30 10.84 4.71
C ALA A 164 -17.38 10.19 5.76
N GLN A 165 -17.04 8.90 5.58
CA GLN A 165 -16.08 8.21 6.45
C GLN A 165 -14.66 8.76 6.27
N CYS A 166 -14.22 9.00 5.03
CA CYS A 166 -12.92 9.61 4.75
C CYS A 166 -12.83 11.03 5.33
N ASP A 167 -13.85 11.85 5.14
CA ASP A 167 -13.88 13.22 5.67
C ASP A 167 -13.78 13.24 7.19
N ALA A 168 -14.51 12.37 7.88
CA ALA A 168 -14.43 12.25 9.34
C ALA A 168 -13.06 11.76 9.81
N PHE A 169 -12.50 10.76 9.12
CA PHE A 169 -11.18 10.21 9.41
C PHE A 169 -10.09 11.27 9.26
N PHE A 170 -10.00 11.92 8.11
CA PHE A 170 -8.97 12.92 7.86
C PHE A 170 -9.14 14.20 8.70
N ALA A 171 -10.37 14.58 9.04
CA ALA A 171 -10.60 15.70 9.95
C ALA A 171 -10.00 15.41 11.34
N GLN A 172 -10.23 14.21 11.90
CA GLN A 172 -9.67 13.81 13.18
C GLN A 172 -8.14 13.75 13.14
N LEU A 173 -7.54 13.22 12.06
CA LEU A 173 -6.08 13.20 11.89
C LEU A 173 -5.50 14.61 11.85
N ARG A 174 -6.11 15.51 11.07
CA ARG A 174 -5.68 16.91 10.98
C ARG A 174 -5.71 17.62 12.31
N GLU A 175 -6.82 17.48 13.04
CA GLU A 175 -7.00 18.11 14.38
C GLU A 175 -5.97 17.64 15.39
N THR A 176 -5.40 16.44 15.21
CA THR A 176 -4.37 15.89 16.10
C THR A 176 -2.96 16.18 15.59
N ILE A 177 -2.67 15.85 14.33
CA ILE A 177 -1.30 15.84 13.80
C ILE A 177 -0.77 17.26 13.61
N VAL A 178 -1.58 18.18 13.07
CA VAL A 178 -1.11 19.56 12.78
C VAL A 178 -0.67 20.28 14.06
N PRO A 179 -1.46 20.28 15.16
CA PRO A 179 -1.01 20.89 16.42
C PRO A 179 0.18 20.16 17.05
N LEU A 180 0.24 18.81 16.96
CA LEU A 180 1.34 18.03 17.52
C LEU A 180 2.65 18.35 16.77
N LEU A 181 2.60 18.45 15.44
CA LEU A 181 3.75 18.83 14.61
C LEU A 181 4.24 20.24 14.97
N ALA A 182 3.32 21.19 15.16
CA ALA A 182 3.65 22.55 15.60
C ALA A 182 4.32 22.58 16.99
N GLU A 183 3.85 21.77 17.94
CA GLU A 183 4.46 21.64 19.25
C GLU A 183 5.85 21.01 19.18
N ILE A 184 6.04 19.98 18.35
CA ILE A 184 7.35 19.36 18.08
C ILE A 184 8.35 20.42 17.58
N GLN A 185 7.95 21.19 16.57
CA GLN A 185 8.82 22.24 16.01
C GLN A 185 9.16 23.34 17.00
N LYS A 186 8.22 23.68 17.90
CA LYS A 186 8.35 24.77 18.85
C LYS A 186 9.22 24.41 20.07
N ARG A 187 9.05 23.21 20.63
CA ARG A 187 9.67 22.84 21.90
C ARG A 187 10.16 21.39 22.01
N GLY A 188 10.10 20.63 20.90
CA GLY A 188 10.57 19.25 20.90
C GLY A 188 12.06 19.16 21.24
N ALA A 189 12.43 18.17 22.06
CA ALA A 189 13.82 17.92 22.36
C ALA A 189 14.59 17.55 21.09
N PRO A 190 15.79 18.11 20.86
CA PRO A 190 16.58 17.83 19.65
C PRO A 190 16.89 16.34 19.53
N ILE A 191 16.91 15.86 18.29
CA ILE A 191 17.25 14.49 17.94
C ILE A 191 18.60 14.48 17.24
N ARG A 192 19.50 13.61 17.70
CA ARG A 192 20.80 13.40 17.10
C ARG A 192 20.65 12.63 15.79
N THR A 193 21.21 13.14 14.68
CA THR A 193 21.11 12.54 13.34
C THR A 193 22.42 12.50 12.58
N ASP A 194 23.50 13.04 13.15
CA ASP A 194 24.82 13.11 12.52
C ASP A 194 25.38 11.74 12.11
N PHE A 195 25.01 10.69 12.84
CA PHE A 195 25.41 9.31 12.54
C PHE A 195 24.64 8.70 11.36
N LEU A 196 23.54 9.29 10.88
CA LEU A 196 22.80 8.78 9.73
C LEU A 196 23.54 9.04 8.41
N ASP A 197 24.21 10.20 8.29
CA ASP A 197 24.91 10.62 7.07
C ASP A 197 26.36 10.08 7.03
N GLN A 198 26.47 8.74 6.91
CA GLN A 198 27.75 8.02 6.83
C GLN A 198 27.69 6.98 5.71
N GLU A 199 28.82 6.34 5.42
CA GLU A 199 28.83 5.16 4.55
C GLU A 199 28.49 3.91 5.34
N TRP A 200 27.47 3.20 4.88
CA TRP A 200 26.96 1.94 5.44
C TRP A 200 27.30 0.81 4.47
N PRO A 201 28.22 -0.12 4.81
CA PRO A 201 28.65 -1.20 3.93
C PRO A 201 27.47 -2.06 3.45
N ILE A 202 27.33 -2.23 2.15
CA ILE A 202 26.21 -2.98 1.52
C ILE A 202 26.17 -4.43 2.01
N ASP A 203 27.32 -5.11 2.13
CA ASP A 203 27.34 -6.49 2.63
C ASP A 203 26.82 -6.62 4.07
N ALA A 204 26.98 -5.59 4.88
CA ALA A 204 26.42 -5.55 6.23
C ALA A 204 24.91 -5.26 6.18
N GLN A 205 24.45 -4.41 5.28
CA GLN A 205 23.01 -4.18 5.06
C GLN A 205 22.30 -5.46 4.62
N LYS A 206 22.89 -6.27 3.73
CA LYS A 206 22.35 -7.59 3.33
C LYS A 206 22.14 -8.52 4.52
N LYS A 207 23.06 -8.52 5.46
CA LYS A 207 22.91 -9.32 6.71
C LYS A 207 21.79 -8.79 7.61
N VAL A 208 21.55 -7.48 7.64
CA VAL A 208 20.40 -6.90 8.34
C VAL A 208 19.10 -7.40 7.69
N SER A 209 19.01 -7.36 6.36
CA SER A 209 17.85 -7.88 5.62
C SER A 209 17.57 -9.34 5.92
N GLU A 210 18.60 -10.19 5.91
CA GLU A 210 18.49 -11.61 6.28
C GLU A 210 17.98 -11.79 7.72
N LYS A 211 18.47 -10.96 8.65
CA LYS A 211 18.03 -10.98 10.05
C LYS A 211 16.55 -10.61 10.19
N ILE A 212 16.08 -9.59 9.46
CA ILE A 212 14.66 -9.20 9.46
C ILE A 212 13.79 -10.32 8.87
N MET A 213 14.18 -10.89 7.73
CA MET A 213 13.46 -12.02 7.13
C MET A 213 13.34 -13.22 8.09
N GLN A 214 14.40 -13.52 8.83
CA GLN A 214 14.39 -14.58 9.85
C GLN A 214 13.41 -14.25 10.99
N LEU A 215 13.42 -13.01 11.49
CA LEU A 215 12.52 -12.57 12.57
C LEU A 215 11.06 -12.61 12.14
N TRP A 216 10.77 -12.23 10.90
CA TRP A 216 9.44 -12.34 10.31
C TRP A 216 9.06 -13.80 10.05
N GLY A 217 10.01 -14.73 10.06
CA GLY A 217 9.79 -16.16 9.81
C GLY A 217 9.50 -16.46 8.34
N MET A 218 10.11 -15.70 7.44
CA MET A 218 10.00 -15.94 6.00
C MET A 218 10.81 -17.17 5.61
N ASP A 219 10.11 -18.22 5.17
CA ASP A 219 10.72 -19.48 4.76
C ASP A 219 11.37 -19.33 3.37
N PRO A 220 12.70 -19.54 3.23
CA PRO A 220 13.40 -19.41 1.95
C PRO A 220 12.95 -20.42 0.87
N LYS A 221 12.13 -21.41 1.24
CA LYS A 221 11.47 -22.31 0.27
C LYS A 221 10.19 -21.72 -0.33
N ARG A 222 9.68 -20.63 0.22
CA ARG A 222 8.40 -20.03 -0.16
C ARG A 222 8.52 -18.53 -0.41
N SER A 223 9.65 -17.93 -0.07
CA SER A 223 9.89 -16.51 -0.20
C SER A 223 11.34 -16.22 -0.56
N MET A 224 11.57 -15.12 -1.23
CA MET A 224 12.91 -14.62 -1.54
C MET A 224 12.96 -13.09 -1.45
N LEU A 225 14.17 -12.56 -1.32
CA LEU A 225 14.49 -11.16 -1.38
C LEU A 225 15.36 -10.89 -2.62
N ALA A 226 14.98 -9.91 -3.43
CA ALA A 226 15.77 -9.41 -4.55
C ALA A 226 16.06 -7.90 -4.41
N GLU A 227 16.87 -7.36 -5.31
CA GLU A 227 17.15 -5.93 -5.40
C GLU A 227 16.30 -5.31 -6.51
N SER A 228 15.73 -4.12 -6.25
CA SER A 228 15.01 -3.30 -7.23
C SER A 228 15.22 -1.81 -6.94
N GLU A 229 14.89 -0.93 -7.89
CA GLU A 229 14.99 0.52 -7.66
C GLU A 229 13.99 0.99 -6.60
N HIS A 230 12.76 0.49 -6.67
CA HIS A 230 11.71 0.73 -5.68
C HIS A 230 11.31 -0.59 -5.04
N PRO A 231 11.37 -0.72 -3.70
CA PRO A 231 10.92 -1.92 -3.00
C PRO A 231 9.44 -2.25 -3.30
N PHE A 232 9.13 -3.52 -3.45
CA PHE A 232 7.78 -4.03 -3.64
C PHE A 232 7.65 -5.49 -3.24
N THR A 233 6.42 -5.94 -3.03
CA THR A 233 6.05 -7.33 -2.81
C THR A 233 5.24 -7.84 -3.98
N THR A 234 5.59 -9.03 -4.48
CA THR A 234 4.78 -9.76 -5.47
C THR A 234 4.40 -11.12 -4.93
N GLU A 235 3.12 -11.35 -4.81
CA GLU A 235 2.54 -12.65 -4.53
C GLU A 235 2.22 -13.39 -5.84
N PHE A 236 2.93 -14.44 -6.12
CA PHE A 236 2.63 -15.36 -7.23
C PHE A 236 1.64 -16.41 -6.77
N TRP A 237 1.85 -16.88 -5.58
CA TRP A 237 1.06 -17.87 -4.88
C TRP A 237 1.51 -17.91 -3.42
N ARG A 238 0.66 -18.35 -2.48
CA ARG A 238 1.04 -18.46 -1.05
C ARG A 238 2.30 -19.30 -0.76
N LYS A 239 2.87 -20.01 -1.74
CA LYS A 239 4.16 -20.72 -1.66
C LYS A 239 5.25 -20.09 -2.54
N ASP A 240 4.98 -18.95 -3.14
CA ASP A 240 5.94 -18.15 -3.88
C ASP A 240 5.57 -16.67 -3.72
N VAL A 241 6.08 -16.06 -2.64
CA VAL A 241 5.94 -14.63 -2.36
C VAL A 241 7.33 -14.01 -2.35
N ARG A 242 7.54 -13.03 -3.20
CA ARG A 242 8.83 -12.39 -3.39
C ARG A 242 8.76 -10.94 -2.98
N ILE A 243 9.76 -10.51 -2.20
CA ILE A 243 9.93 -9.12 -1.81
C ILE A 243 11.20 -8.56 -2.43
N THR A 244 11.23 -7.25 -2.61
CA THR A 244 12.43 -6.55 -3.05
C THR A 244 12.83 -5.48 -2.07
N THR A 245 14.09 -5.06 -2.15
CA THR A 245 14.64 -3.92 -1.42
C THR A 245 15.67 -3.21 -2.28
N HIS A 246 16.13 -2.07 -1.80
CA HIS A 246 17.29 -1.39 -2.36
C HIS A 246 18.39 -1.22 -1.29
N TYR A 247 19.63 -1.19 -1.71
CA TYR A 247 20.78 -0.95 -0.83
C TYR A 247 21.43 0.36 -1.17
N MET A 248 21.29 1.32 -0.26
CA MET A 248 21.89 2.65 -0.43
C MET A 248 23.16 2.76 0.42
N PRO A 249 24.32 3.15 -0.16
CA PRO A 249 25.56 3.29 0.60
C PRO A 249 25.48 4.28 1.76
N ARG A 250 24.58 5.26 1.69
CA ARG A 250 24.43 6.32 2.70
C ARG A 250 23.13 6.26 3.50
N ASP A 251 22.28 5.23 3.28
CA ASP A 251 21.03 5.06 4.02
C ASP A 251 20.72 3.58 4.25
N MET A 252 21.24 3.02 5.33
CA MET A 252 20.95 1.65 5.77
C MET A 252 19.53 1.51 6.26
N PHE A 253 18.97 2.55 6.88
CA PHE A 253 17.64 2.46 7.48
C PHE A 253 16.53 2.38 6.43
N SER A 254 16.74 2.95 5.23
CA SER A 254 15.84 2.75 4.10
C SER A 254 15.68 1.26 3.75
N ASN A 255 16.79 0.54 3.60
CA ASN A 255 16.78 -0.91 3.38
C ASN A 255 16.07 -1.67 4.52
N LEU A 256 16.45 -1.39 5.77
CA LEU A 256 15.89 -2.08 6.94
C LEU A 256 14.36 -1.98 6.97
N TYR A 257 13.84 -0.76 6.81
CA TYR A 257 12.39 -0.53 6.90
C TYR A 257 11.64 -0.94 5.64
N SER A 258 12.29 -0.93 4.47
CA SER A 258 11.71 -1.54 3.25
C SER A 258 11.52 -3.04 3.43
N VAL A 259 12.54 -3.77 3.93
CA VAL A 259 12.39 -5.22 4.18
C VAL A 259 11.34 -5.51 5.25
N ALA A 260 11.23 -4.66 6.28
CA ALA A 260 10.19 -4.81 7.30
C ALA A 260 8.79 -4.58 6.71
N HIS A 261 8.62 -3.56 5.87
CA HIS A 261 7.38 -3.20 5.17
C HIS A 261 6.94 -4.32 4.22
N GLU A 262 7.79 -4.66 3.26
CA GLU A 262 7.50 -5.70 2.26
C GLU A 262 7.31 -7.07 2.90
N GLY A 263 8.05 -7.35 3.98
CA GLY A 263 7.84 -8.54 4.80
C GLY A 263 6.46 -8.59 5.45
N GLY A 264 5.90 -7.46 5.86
CA GLY A 264 4.53 -7.37 6.38
C GLY A 264 3.49 -7.77 5.34
N HIS A 265 3.61 -7.25 4.10
CA HIS A 265 2.79 -7.69 2.97
C HIS A 265 2.93 -9.19 2.70
N ALA A 266 4.18 -9.68 2.66
CA ALA A 266 4.46 -11.08 2.38
C ALA A 266 3.87 -12.01 3.43
N LEU A 267 3.88 -11.65 4.71
CA LEU A 267 3.31 -12.46 5.78
C LEU A 267 1.80 -12.68 5.62
N TYR A 268 1.06 -11.69 5.12
CA TYR A 268 -0.34 -11.88 4.80
C TYR A 268 -0.51 -13.00 3.77
N GLU A 269 0.14 -12.86 2.62
CA GLU A 269 0.01 -13.78 1.49
C GLU A 269 0.50 -15.21 1.82
N LEU A 270 1.63 -15.34 2.53
CA LEU A 270 2.19 -16.64 2.94
C LEU A 270 1.29 -17.44 3.90
N ASN A 271 0.34 -16.77 4.58
CA ASN A 271 -0.49 -17.37 5.63
C ASN A 271 -1.97 -17.54 5.26
N ILE A 272 -2.34 -17.26 4.01
CA ILE A 272 -3.68 -17.55 3.49
C ILE A 272 -3.98 -19.05 3.56
N ASN A 273 -5.25 -19.39 3.84
CA ASN A 273 -5.70 -20.79 3.93
C ASN A 273 -5.39 -21.54 2.62
N PRO A 274 -4.71 -22.71 2.68
CA PRO A 274 -4.44 -23.53 1.50
C PRO A 274 -5.69 -24.02 0.74
N ASP A 275 -6.86 -24.05 1.37
CA ASP A 275 -8.10 -24.44 0.72
C ASP A 275 -8.56 -23.41 -0.35
N TYR A 276 -7.97 -22.22 -0.34
CA TYR A 276 -8.26 -21.14 -1.30
C TYR A 276 -7.32 -21.13 -2.51
N ASP A 277 -6.36 -22.07 -2.58
CA ASP A 277 -5.42 -22.15 -3.70
C ASP A 277 -6.15 -22.15 -5.05
N TYR A 278 -5.70 -21.30 -5.95
CA TYR A 278 -6.21 -21.15 -7.33
C TYR A 278 -7.64 -20.60 -7.45
N THR A 279 -8.20 -20.02 -6.41
CA THR A 279 -9.52 -19.39 -6.43
C THR A 279 -9.43 -17.88 -6.29
N SER A 280 -10.51 -17.17 -6.62
CA SER A 280 -10.63 -15.70 -6.52
C SER A 280 -10.70 -15.18 -5.07
N VAL A 281 -10.71 -16.07 -4.07
CA VAL A 281 -10.63 -15.70 -2.65
C VAL A 281 -9.22 -15.78 -2.07
N THR A 282 -8.22 -16.21 -2.86
CA THR A 282 -6.80 -16.06 -2.53
C THR A 282 -6.37 -14.60 -2.65
N GLY A 283 -5.35 -14.20 -1.90
CA GLY A 283 -4.88 -12.80 -1.88
C GLY A 283 -5.57 -11.91 -0.84
N GLY A 284 -4.97 -10.75 -0.58
CA GLY A 284 -5.50 -9.76 0.36
C GLY A 284 -6.82 -9.13 -0.10
N ALA A 285 -7.67 -8.75 0.86
CA ALA A 285 -9.04 -8.35 0.56
C ALA A 285 -9.18 -6.91 0.04
N THR A 286 -8.42 -5.97 0.59
CA THR A 286 -8.36 -4.56 0.15
C THR A 286 -6.95 -4.01 0.30
N MET A 287 -6.68 -2.88 -0.38
CA MET A 287 -5.37 -2.22 -0.30
C MET A 287 -5.06 -1.74 1.11
N GLY A 288 -6.03 -1.16 1.84
CA GLY A 288 -5.82 -0.70 3.21
C GLY A 288 -5.60 -1.83 4.21
N LEU A 289 -6.28 -2.99 4.04
CA LEU A 289 -5.99 -4.18 4.86
C LEU A 289 -4.58 -4.71 4.58
N HIS A 290 -4.16 -4.72 3.32
CA HIS A 290 -2.82 -5.15 2.93
C HIS A 290 -1.75 -4.20 3.47
N GLU A 291 -1.94 -2.89 3.27
CA GLU A 291 -1.06 -1.84 3.80
C GLU A 291 -1.03 -1.83 5.33
N SER A 292 -2.10 -2.26 6.00
CA SER A 292 -2.10 -2.35 7.46
C SER A 292 -1.08 -3.35 7.98
N GLN A 293 -0.77 -4.39 7.22
CA GLN A 293 0.23 -5.38 7.60
C GLN A 293 1.65 -4.82 7.41
N SER A 294 1.92 -4.18 6.28
CA SER A 294 3.21 -3.56 6.00
C SER A 294 3.54 -2.44 7.00
N ARG A 295 2.60 -1.50 7.19
CA ARG A 295 2.79 -0.39 8.13
C ARG A 295 2.87 -0.85 9.59
N LEU A 296 2.16 -1.90 9.96
CA LEU A 296 2.28 -2.48 11.30
C LEU A 296 3.70 -3.01 11.55
N PHE A 297 4.24 -3.81 10.61
CA PHE A 297 5.57 -4.38 10.76
C PHE A 297 6.69 -3.35 10.58
N GLU A 298 6.52 -2.34 9.71
CA GLU A 298 7.46 -1.25 9.54
C GLU A 298 7.46 -0.28 10.74
N ASN A 299 6.30 0.34 11.02
CA ASN A 299 6.22 1.52 11.89
C ASN A 299 5.93 1.18 13.35
N ILE A 300 4.99 0.24 13.59
CA ILE A 300 4.55 -0.04 14.96
C ILE A 300 5.49 -1.05 15.63
N VAL A 301 5.94 -2.08 14.88
CA VAL A 301 6.92 -3.06 15.37
C VAL A 301 8.34 -2.56 15.13
N GLY A 302 8.74 -2.40 13.87
CA GLY A 302 10.12 -2.16 13.45
C GLY A 302 10.72 -0.87 13.99
N ARG A 303 9.90 0.17 14.13
CA ARG A 303 10.31 1.45 14.72
C ARG A 303 9.96 1.60 16.21
N SER A 304 9.51 0.52 16.89
CA SER A 304 9.30 0.55 18.34
C SER A 304 10.62 0.60 19.10
N ARG A 305 10.60 1.17 20.30
CA ARG A 305 11.77 1.18 21.20
C ARG A 305 12.24 -0.26 21.47
N ALA A 306 11.33 -1.14 21.82
CA ALA A 306 11.62 -2.53 22.16
C ALA A 306 12.32 -3.31 21.03
N PHE A 307 11.83 -3.13 19.79
CA PHE A 307 12.44 -3.78 18.63
C PHE A 307 13.82 -3.20 18.28
N VAL A 308 13.98 -1.87 18.36
CA VAL A 308 15.28 -1.22 18.13
C VAL A 308 16.30 -1.68 19.19
N GLU A 309 15.90 -1.76 20.46
CA GLU A 309 16.77 -2.28 21.54
C GLU A 309 17.17 -3.75 21.29
N TYR A 310 16.24 -4.59 20.82
CA TYR A 310 16.54 -5.98 20.42
C TYR A 310 17.54 -6.07 19.26
N LEU A 311 17.34 -5.22 18.24
CA LEU A 311 18.17 -5.28 17.03
C LEU A 311 19.54 -4.60 17.23
N TYR A 312 19.66 -3.67 18.19
CA TYR A 312 20.84 -2.85 18.41
C TYR A 312 22.16 -3.62 18.55
N PRO A 313 22.29 -4.73 19.31
CA PRO A 313 23.52 -5.49 19.38
C PRO A 313 23.98 -6.00 18.01
N THR A 314 23.05 -6.47 17.17
CA THR A 314 23.32 -6.91 15.79
C THR A 314 23.78 -5.73 14.92
N LEU A 315 23.10 -4.61 15.01
CA LEU A 315 23.51 -3.40 14.26
C LEU A 315 24.89 -2.93 14.68
N LYS A 316 25.20 -2.92 15.97
CA LYS A 316 26.52 -2.53 16.48
C LYS A 316 27.65 -3.46 16.06
N GLU A 317 27.38 -4.77 15.95
CA GLU A 317 28.31 -5.76 15.42
C GLU A 317 28.57 -5.55 13.92
N LEU A 318 27.52 -5.30 13.15
CA LEU A 318 27.62 -5.12 11.69
C LEU A 318 28.17 -3.74 11.28
N PHE A 319 27.94 -2.71 12.10
CA PHE A 319 28.32 -1.32 11.84
C PHE A 319 29.13 -0.70 13.01
N PRO A 320 30.26 -1.31 13.40
CA PRO A 320 30.98 -0.91 14.62
C PRO A 320 31.55 0.51 14.56
N GLN A 321 31.86 1.01 13.37
CA GLN A 321 32.40 2.36 13.18
C GLN A 321 31.27 3.40 13.20
N GLN A 322 30.19 3.15 12.47
CA GLN A 322 29.05 4.05 12.34
C GLN A 322 28.28 4.22 13.66
N LEU A 323 28.26 3.19 14.47
CA LEU A 323 27.53 3.15 15.74
C LEU A 323 28.45 3.15 16.97
N ALA A 324 29.73 3.55 16.82
CA ALA A 324 30.72 3.49 17.89
C ALA A 324 30.25 4.16 19.21
N ASP A 325 29.71 5.36 19.09
CA ASP A 325 29.22 6.22 20.19
C ASP A 325 27.71 6.49 20.14
N VAL A 326 26.97 5.65 19.39
CA VAL A 326 25.51 5.77 19.22
C VAL A 326 24.81 4.73 20.10
N SER A 327 23.82 5.14 20.87
CA SER A 327 23.00 4.29 21.72
C SER A 327 21.73 3.81 20.98
N ALA A 328 21.10 2.76 21.50
CA ALA A 328 19.80 2.28 20.97
C ALA A 328 18.71 3.38 21.06
N GLU A 329 18.72 4.17 22.14
CA GLU A 329 17.81 5.32 22.31
C GLU A 329 17.99 6.37 21.21
N GLU A 330 19.21 6.70 20.85
CA GLU A 330 19.49 7.66 19.79
C GLU A 330 19.06 7.13 18.43
N ILE A 331 19.28 5.85 18.14
CA ILE A 331 18.74 5.19 16.93
C ILE A 331 17.23 5.27 16.91
N TRP A 332 16.55 4.83 18.00
CA TRP A 332 15.12 4.83 18.08
C TRP A 332 14.50 6.22 17.85
N ARG A 333 15.10 7.25 18.44
CA ARG A 333 14.64 8.62 18.22
C ARG A 333 14.90 9.11 16.80
N ALA A 334 16.05 8.79 16.22
CA ALA A 334 16.44 9.24 14.88
C ALA A 334 15.56 8.62 13.78
N VAL A 335 15.27 7.31 13.85
CA VAL A 335 14.42 6.62 12.85
C VAL A 335 12.94 6.99 12.94
N ASN A 336 12.54 7.65 14.03
CA ASN A 336 11.20 8.18 14.24
C ASN A 336 11.16 9.73 14.22
N ARG A 337 12.20 10.37 13.68
CA ARG A 337 12.19 11.83 13.56
C ARG A 337 11.04 12.28 12.66
N ALA A 338 10.29 13.27 13.10
CA ALA A 338 9.22 13.89 12.37
C ALA A 338 9.57 15.33 12.00
N GLU A 339 9.45 15.63 10.72
CA GLU A 339 9.63 16.98 10.20
C GLU A 339 8.79 17.19 8.93
N PRO A 340 8.28 18.39 8.70
CA PRO A 340 7.57 18.68 7.45
C PRO A 340 8.49 18.49 6.26
N SER A 341 8.03 17.69 5.29
CA SER A 341 8.75 17.39 4.06
C SER A 341 7.89 17.68 2.84
N LEU A 342 8.51 17.75 1.66
CA LEU A 342 7.80 17.95 0.40
C LEU A 342 7.34 16.64 -0.23
N ILE A 343 8.15 15.58 -0.11
CA ILE A 343 7.97 14.34 -0.87
C ILE A 343 7.29 13.28 -0.01
N ARG A 344 6.13 12.79 -0.47
CA ARG A 344 5.30 11.82 0.26
C ARG A 344 6.04 10.52 0.57
N THR A 345 6.78 9.97 -0.39
CA THR A 345 7.48 8.69 -0.21
C THR A 345 8.63 8.76 0.80
N GLU A 346 9.10 9.97 1.12
CA GLU A 346 10.14 10.23 2.11
C GLU A 346 9.58 10.75 3.44
N ALA A 347 8.25 10.91 3.52
CA ALA A 347 7.61 11.46 4.71
C ALA A 347 7.69 10.49 5.88
N ASP A 348 7.92 11.05 7.08
CA ASP A 348 7.88 10.32 8.34
C ASP A 348 6.47 9.84 8.69
N GLU A 349 6.37 8.91 9.67
CA GLU A 349 5.08 8.31 10.05
C GLU A 349 4.04 9.35 10.54
N LEU A 350 4.47 10.41 11.23
CA LEU A 350 3.55 11.44 11.74
C LEU A 350 2.95 12.26 10.61
N THR A 351 3.79 12.72 9.68
CA THR A 351 3.37 13.64 8.61
C THR A 351 2.78 12.92 7.39
N TYR A 352 3.04 11.61 7.22
CA TYR A 352 2.60 10.83 6.07
C TYR A 352 1.08 10.95 5.80
N ALA A 353 0.26 10.86 6.85
CA ALA A 353 -1.19 10.97 6.71
C ALA A 353 -1.65 12.34 6.20
N LEU A 354 -0.90 13.42 6.47
CA LEU A 354 -1.20 14.76 5.93
C LEU A 354 -0.94 14.82 4.43
N HIS A 355 0.12 14.18 3.94
CA HIS A 355 0.38 14.03 2.51
C HIS A 355 -0.75 13.30 1.79
N ILE A 356 -1.28 12.24 2.40
CA ILE A 356 -2.42 11.48 1.86
C ILE A 356 -3.69 12.35 1.86
N MET A 357 -3.95 13.08 2.92
CA MET A 357 -5.12 13.96 3.05
C MET A 357 -5.15 15.04 1.95
N VAL A 358 -4.01 15.65 1.63
CA VAL A 358 -3.92 16.60 0.50
C VAL A 358 -4.41 15.95 -0.79
N ARG A 359 -3.94 14.75 -1.09
CA ARG A 359 -4.32 14.02 -2.32
C ARG A 359 -5.79 13.64 -2.33
N TYR A 360 -6.29 13.13 -1.22
CA TYR A 360 -7.71 12.80 -1.06
C TYR A 360 -8.62 14.00 -1.34
N GLU A 361 -8.32 15.14 -0.73
CA GLU A 361 -9.16 16.34 -0.89
C GLU A 361 -9.11 16.90 -2.31
N LEU A 362 -7.94 16.88 -2.96
CA LEU A 362 -7.78 17.33 -4.33
C LEU A 362 -8.44 16.39 -5.34
N GLU A 363 -8.30 15.08 -5.18
CA GLU A 363 -9.00 14.09 -6.01
C GLU A 363 -10.51 14.22 -5.89
N LYS A 364 -11.02 14.34 -4.67
CA LYS A 364 -12.44 14.58 -4.41
C LYS A 364 -12.93 15.82 -5.14
N ALA A 365 -12.21 16.94 -5.03
CA ALA A 365 -12.56 18.19 -5.68
C ALA A 365 -12.51 18.10 -7.22
N LEU A 366 -11.51 17.43 -7.79
CA LEU A 366 -11.41 17.17 -9.23
C LEU A 366 -12.58 16.30 -9.71
N MET A 367 -12.86 15.21 -9.02
CA MET A 367 -13.91 14.26 -9.38
C MET A 367 -15.33 14.85 -9.21
N GLN A 368 -15.53 15.71 -8.25
CA GLN A 368 -16.78 16.46 -8.06
C GLN A 368 -16.92 17.67 -9.00
N GLY A 369 -15.82 18.09 -9.66
CA GLY A 369 -15.79 19.25 -10.57
C GLY A 369 -15.80 20.59 -9.87
N THR A 370 -15.43 20.62 -8.58
CA THR A 370 -15.28 21.85 -7.79
C THR A 370 -13.89 22.47 -7.91
N LEU A 371 -12.92 21.71 -8.46
CA LEU A 371 -11.57 22.17 -8.79
C LEU A 371 -11.30 21.92 -10.27
N ALA A 372 -10.86 22.92 -11.00
CA ALA A 372 -10.36 22.75 -12.35
C ALA A 372 -8.92 22.21 -12.33
N VAL A 373 -8.55 21.37 -13.32
CA VAL A 373 -7.18 20.83 -13.40
C VAL A 373 -6.14 21.93 -13.52
N ALA A 374 -6.45 23.03 -14.22
CA ALA A 374 -5.55 24.18 -14.34
C ALA A 374 -5.19 24.83 -12.99
N ASP A 375 -6.08 24.74 -11.99
CA ASP A 375 -5.90 25.33 -10.65
C ASP A 375 -5.25 24.36 -9.66
N LEU A 376 -4.99 23.10 -10.06
CA LEU A 376 -4.45 22.06 -9.21
C LEU A 376 -3.12 22.43 -8.56
N PRO A 377 -2.09 23.00 -9.25
CA PRO A 377 -0.83 23.38 -8.62
C PRO A 377 -1.03 24.40 -7.48
N ALA A 378 -1.86 25.41 -7.70
CA ALA A 378 -2.14 26.42 -6.68
C ALA A 378 -2.89 25.83 -5.47
N ALA A 379 -3.89 24.98 -5.71
CA ALA A 379 -4.63 24.28 -4.67
C ALA A 379 -3.73 23.33 -3.87
N TRP A 380 -2.82 22.63 -4.53
CA TRP A 380 -1.83 21.78 -3.89
C TRP A 380 -0.93 22.58 -2.95
N ASN A 381 -0.33 23.67 -3.45
CA ASN A 381 0.58 24.51 -2.67
C ASN A 381 -0.11 25.10 -1.44
N ALA A 382 -1.38 25.54 -1.59
CA ALA A 382 -2.16 26.05 -0.46
C ALA A 382 -2.36 25.00 0.64
N LYS A 383 -2.67 23.74 0.28
CA LYS A 383 -2.86 22.66 1.24
C LYS A 383 -1.56 22.23 1.93
N TYR A 384 -0.45 22.19 1.20
CA TYR A 384 0.87 21.93 1.79
C TYR A 384 1.26 23.00 2.80
N LYS A 385 0.98 24.27 2.48
CA LYS A 385 1.21 25.37 3.42
C LYS A 385 0.32 25.26 4.66
N GLU A 386 -0.95 24.91 4.46
CA GLU A 386 -1.93 24.77 5.55
C GLU A 386 -1.60 23.62 6.49
N TYR A 387 -1.24 22.42 5.96
CA TYR A 387 -1.12 21.20 6.77
C TYR A 387 0.29 20.93 7.25
N LEU A 388 1.28 21.22 6.43
CA LEU A 388 2.69 20.94 6.71
C LEU A 388 3.51 22.20 7.01
N GLY A 389 2.96 23.38 6.74
CA GLY A 389 3.67 24.66 6.94
C GLY A 389 4.79 24.93 5.93
N VAL A 390 4.96 24.09 4.90
CA VAL A 390 6.02 24.20 3.90
C VAL A 390 5.56 24.94 2.66
N ASP A 391 6.47 25.67 2.03
CA ASP A 391 6.27 26.29 0.75
C ASP A 391 6.76 25.33 -0.36
N VAL A 392 5.89 25.00 -1.31
CA VAL A 392 6.23 24.15 -2.45
C VAL A 392 6.98 24.98 -3.49
N PRO A 393 8.24 24.64 -3.81
CA PRO A 393 9.07 25.49 -4.66
C PRO A 393 8.70 25.42 -6.14
N ASP A 394 8.14 24.30 -6.58
CA ASP A 394 7.85 24.00 -7.97
C ASP A 394 6.89 22.82 -8.11
N ASP A 395 6.37 22.57 -9.33
CA ASP A 395 5.40 21.52 -9.59
C ASP A 395 6.00 20.10 -9.50
N ALA A 396 7.28 19.93 -9.73
CA ALA A 396 7.98 18.64 -9.63
C ALA A 396 8.06 18.15 -8.17
N HIS A 397 8.22 19.09 -7.22
CA HIS A 397 8.12 18.84 -5.78
C HIS A 397 6.69 19.00 -5.25
N GLY A 398 5.76 19.39 -6.11
CA GLY A 398 4.33 19.59 -5.83
C GLY A 398 3.46 18.51 -6.45
N CYS A 399 2.50 18.93 -7.25
CA CYS A 399 1.45 18.08 -7.82
C CYS A 399 1.92 17.02 -8.83
N LEU A 400 3.17 17.08 -9.28
CA LEU A 400 3.78 16.09 -10.18
C LEU A 400 4.56 14.99 -9.46
N GLN A 401 4.51 14.91 -8.12
CA GLN A 401 5.27 13.91 -7.36
C GLN A 401 4.90 12.47 -7.73
N ASP A 402 3.61 12.17 -7.79
CA ASP A 402 3.08 10.81 -7.87
C ASP A 402 2.65 10.44 -9.28
N ILE A 403 2.94 9.21 -9.69
CA ILE A 403 2.56 8.67 -11.00
C ILE A 403 1.06 8.32 -11.09
N HIS A 404 0.39 8.08 -9.98
CA HIS A 404 -0.97 7.52 -9.87
C HIS A 404 -1.98 8.17 -10.81
N TRP A 405 -2.03 9.48 -10.84
CA TRP A 405 -2.98 10.18 -11.70
C TRP A 405 -2.73 9.97 -13.19
N SER A 406 -1.48 9.79 -13.59
CA SER A 406 -1.14 9.49 -14.99
C SER A 406 -1.59 8.08 -15.41
N MET A 407 -1.73 7.18 -14.45
CA MET A 407 -2.26 5.82 -14.63
C MET A 407 -3.80 5.79 -14.49
N GLY A 408 -4.40 6.90 -14.09
CA GLY A 408 -5.82 7.00 -13.85
C GLY A 408 -6.28 6.48 -12.49
N ASP A 409 -5.36 6.30 -11.54
CA ASP A 409 -5.66 5.81 -10.20
C ASP A 409 -6.16 6.96 -9.31
N LEU A 410 -7.47 7.19 -9.35
CA LEU A 410 -8.19 8.11 -8.48
C LEU A 410 -8.96 7.31 -7.42
N GLY A 411 -8.88 7.73 -6.15
CA GLY A 411 -9.50 7.03 -5.02
C GLY A 411 -8.58 6.05 -4.29
N TYR A 412 -7.33 5.88 -4.73
CA TYR A 412 -6.37 4.94 -4.15
C TYR A 412 -5.70 5.45 -2.87
N PHE A 413 -5.33 6.72 -2.81
CA PHE A 413 -4.53 7.29 -1.72
C PHE A 413 -5.07 7.07 -0.30
N PRO A 414 -6.39 7.13 -0.02
CA PRO A 414 -6.90 6.89 1.32
C PRO A 414 -6.50 5.56 1.93
N SER A 415 -6.31 4.49 1.13
CA SER A 415 -5.89 3.17 1.58
C SER A 415 -4.58 3.20 2.38
N TYR A 416 -3.62 4.06 2.00
CA TYR A 416 -2.34 4.20 2.70
C TYR A 416 -2.50 4.70 4.15
N ALA A 417 -3.35 5.72 4.36
CA ALA A 417 -3.57 6.25 5.70
C ALA A 417 -4.46 5.34 6.54
N LEU A 418 -5.49 4.73 5.92
CA LEU A 418 -6.36 3.76 6.57
C LEU A 418 -5.57 2.53 7.03
N GLY A 419 -4.63 2.04 6.22
CA GLY A 419 -3.76 0.92 6.59
C GLY A 419 -3.01 1.19 7.89
N SER A 420 -2.35 2.35 8.01
CA SER A 420 -1.66 2.75 9.24
C SER A 420 -2.61 2.78 10.46
N ALA A 421 -3.81 3.31 10.26
CA ALA A 421 -4.80 3.43 11.34
C ALA A 421 -5.39 2.09 11.76
N TYR A 422 -5.64 1.16 10.83
CA TYR A 422 -6.08 -0.20 11.14
C TYR A 422 -5.02 -0.95 11.95
N GLY A 423 -3.73 -0.84 11.57
CA GLY A 423 -2.62 -1.43 12.31
C GLY A 423 -2.53 -0.91 13.75
N ALA A 424 -2.68 0.39 13.94
CA ALA A 424 -2.65 1.00 15.28
C ALA A 424 -3.79 0.50 16.16
N GLN A 425 -5.03 0.44 15.66
CA GLN A 425 -6.15 -0.09 16.42
C GLN A 425 -5.98 -1.58 16.71
N ALA A 426 -5.49 -2.36 15.76
CA ALA A 426 -5.23 -3.78 15.97
C ALA A 426 -4.27 -4.02 17.15
N ILE A 427 -3.16 -3.29 17.17
CA ILE A 427 -2.19 -3.38 18.27
C ILE A 427 -2.77 -2.89 19.59
N ALA A 428 -3.55 -1.81 19.59
CA ALA A 428 -4.21 -1.32 20.80
C ALA A 428 -5.18 -2.36 21.40
N ASP A 429 -5.90 -3.09 20.54
CA ASP A 429 -6.78 -4.18 21.00
C ASP A 429 -5.99 -5.40 21.48
N LEU A 430 -4.99 -5.85 20.73
CA LEU A 430 -4.19 -7.01 21.07
C LEU A 430 -3.34 -6.80 22.34
N ARG A 431 -2.90 -5.57 22.64
CA ARG A 431 -2.20 -5.22 23.90
C ARG A 431 -3.03 -5.44 25.17
N LYS A 432 -4.34 -5.65 25.06
CA LYS A 432 -5.19 -6.04 26.21
C LYS A 432 -4.87 -7.45 26.74
N THR A 433 -4.27 -8.28 25.90
CA THR A 433 -3.96 -9.69 26.19
C THR A 433 -2.50 -10.06 25.97
N HIS A 434 -1.68 -9.20 25.37
CA HIS A 434 -0.29 -9.45 25.02
C HIS A 434 0.61 -8.31 25.51
N ASP A 435 1.75 -8.65 26.10
CA ASP A 435 2.83 -7.70 26.38
C ASP A 435 3.82 -7.68 25.20
N PHE A 436 3.46 -6.93 24.16
CA PHE A 436 4.29 -6.86 22.95
C PHE A 436 5.65 -6.21 23.19
N ASP A 437 5.77 -5.29 24.14
CA ASP A 437 7.05 -4.64 24.40
C ASP A 437 8.05 -5.66 24.96
N ALA A 438 7.64 -6.51 25.89
CA ALA A 438 8.47 -7.61 26.37
C ALA A 438 8.77 -8.66 25.28
N GLN A 439 7.78 -9.00 24.45
CA GLN A 439 7.94 -9.98 23.37
C GLN A 439 8.90 -9.46 22.27
N TRP A 440 8.71 -8.22 21.81
CA TRP A 440 9.59 -7.62 20.79
C TRP A 440 11.00 -7.39 21.30
N ALA A 441 11.18 -7.00 22.57
CA ALA A 441 12.50 -6.92 23.21
C ALA A 441 13.22 -8.29 23.30
N ALA A 442 12.48 -9.38 23.27
CA ALA A 442 13.00 -10.75 23.20
C ALA A 442 13.14 -11.28 21.75
N GLY A 443 12.72 -10.52 20.74
CA GLY A 443 12.68 -10.96 19.33
C GLY A 443 11.58 -11.98 19.03
N ASP A 444 10.57 -12.10 19.91
CA ASP A 444 9.46 -13.04 19.75
C ASP A 444 8.30 -12.38 18.98
N MET A 445 8.19 -12.68 17.69
CA MET A 445 7.14 -12.22 16.80
C MET A 445 5.96 -13.19 16.68
N GLU A 446 6.08 -14.41 17.22
CA GLU A 446 5.07 -15.46 17.00
C GLU A 446 3.69 -15.13 17.58
N PRO A 447 3.54 -14.51 18.78
CA PRO A 447 2.22 -14.18 19.31
C PRO A 447 1.48 -13.17 18.43
N LEU A 448 2.19 -12.16 17.90
CA LEU A 448 1.61 -11.18 16.98
C LEU A 448 1.19 -11.84 15.66
N LYS A 449 2.06 -12.65 15.08
CA LYS A 449 1.79 -13.36 13.81
C LYS A 449 0.61 -14.31 13.95
N ALA A 450 0.53 -15.05 15.07
CA ALA A 450 -0.59 -15.95 15.35
C ALA A 450 -1.93 -15.18 15.42
N ALA A 451 -1.95 -14.05 16.13
CA ALA A 451 -3.13 -13.22 16.24
C ALA A 451 -3.57 -12.60 14.90
N LEU A 452 -2.62 -12.10 14.09
CA LEU A 452 -2.92 -11.55 12.77
C LEU A 452 -3.39 -12.63 11.79
N LYS A 453 -2.81 -13.83 11.86
CA LYS A 453 -3.25 -14.97 11.06
C LYS A 453 -4.69 -15.34 11.40
N GLU A 454 -5.03 -15.43 12.69
CA GLU A 454 -6.38 -15.75 13.15
C GLU A 454 -7.39 -14.69 12.70
N ARG A 455 -7.05 -13.41 12.85
CA ARG A 455 -7.96 -12.31 12.57
C ARG A 455 -8.13 -11.98 11.10
N VAL A 456 -7.06 -12.09 10.30
CA VAL A 456 -7.04 -11.61 8.90
C VAL A 456 -6.42 -12.61 7.94
N TRP A 457 -5.16 -13.03 8.12
CA TRP A 457 -4.40 -13.64 7.04
C TRP A 457 -5.01 -14.90 6.49
N GLN A 458 -5.49 -15.80 7.37
CA GLN A 458 -6.07 -17.08 6.93
C GLN A 458 -7.32 -16.93 6.05
N TRP A 459 -7.94 -15.76 6.08
CA TRP A 459 -9.18 -15.52 5.36
C TRP A 459 -8.98 -15.05 3.91
N GLY A 460 -7.79 -14.57 3.54
CA GLY A 460 -7.57 -13.96 2.22
C GLY A 460 -8.63 -12.90 1.95
N SER A 461 -9.30 -13.00 0.80
CA SER A 461 -10.45 -12.17 0.42
C SER A 461 -11.81 -12.92 0.50
N MET A 462 -11.86 -14.03 1.23
CA MET A 462 -13.08 -14.84 1.40
C MET A 462 -14.17 -14.11 2.18
N LYS A 463 -13.78 -13.38 3.23
CA LYS A 463 -14.71 -12.59 4.04
C LYS A 463 -14.96 -11.21 3.45
N ASP A 464 -16.10 -10.61 3.80
CA ASP A 464 -16.36 -9.20 3.47
C ASP A 464 -15.26 -8.30 4.07
N PRO A 465 -14.71 -7.33 3.34
CA PRO A 465 -13.67 -6.45 3.84
C PRO A 465 -14.01 -5.73 5.15
N ARG A 466 -15.27 -5.31 5.33
CA ARG A 466 -15.69 -4.66 6.58
C ARG A 466 -15.64 -5.62 7.76
N TRP A 467 -15.97 -6.90 7.53
CA TRP A 467 -15.81 -7.94 8.54
C TRP A 467 -14.33 -8.14 8.89
N LEU A 468 -13.45 -8.16 7.88
CA LEU A 468 -12.00 -8.30 8.09
C LEU A 468 -11.40 -7.10 8.86
N VAL A 469 -11.82 -5.87 8.54
CA VAL A 469 -11.42 -4.67 9.31
C VAL A 469 -11.89 -4.79 10.77
N GLN A 470 -13.14 -5.18 11.00
CA GLN A 470 -13.66 -5.36 12.37
C GLN A 470 -12.92 -6.49 13.11
N SER A 471 -12.61 -7.59 12.44
CA SER A 471 -11.83 -8.70 13.01
C SER A 471 -10.42 -8.26 13.37
N LEU A 472 -9.73 -7.56 12.46
CA LEU A 472 -8.40 -7.00 12.70
C LEU A 472 -8.40 -6.05 13.89
N CYS A 473 -9.30 -5.08 13.88
CA CYS A 473 -9.38 -3.99 14.86
C CYS A 473 -9.98 -4.41 16.22
N GLY A 474 -10.50 -5.65 16.34
CA GLY A 474 -11.20 -6.10 17.55
C GLY A 474 -12.55 -5.43 17.78
N GLY A 475 -13.13 -4.81 16.74
CA GLY A 475 -14.40 -4.08 16.78
C GLY A 475 -14.54 -3.07 15.62
N ALA A 476 -15.50 -2.17 15.73
CA ALA A 476 -15.66 -1.11 14.73
C ALA A 476 -14.41 -0.24 14.64
N PHE A 477 -14.04 0.15 13.42
CA PHE A 477 -12.90 1.04 13.21
C PHE A 477 -13.14 2.43 13.83
N ASP A 478 -12.14 2.94 14.53
CA ASP A 478 -12.14 4.25 15.18
C ASP A 478 -10.74 4.88 15.08
N ALA A 479 -10.65 5.99 14.36
CA ALA A 479 -9.40 6.71 14.11
C ALA A 479 -8.68 7.19 15.36
N LYS A 480 -9.39 7.27 16.52
CA LYS A 480 -8.80 7.69 17.80
C LYS A 480 -7.59 6.84 18.22
N TYR A 481 -7.62 5.55 17.95
CA TYR A 481 -6.50 4.66 18.30
C TYR A 481 -5.22 5.04 17.57
N PHE A 482 -5.33 5.48 16.32
CA PHE A 482 -4.17 5.97 15.57
C PHE A 482 -3.70 7.33 16.08
N THR A 483 -4.61 8.25 16.34
CA THR A 483 -4.25 9.56 16.89
C THR A 483 -3.66 9.47 18.31
N GLU A 484 -4.19 8.60 19.16
CA GLU A 484 -3.63 8.31 20.48
C GLU A 484 -2.23 7.69 20.39
N TYR A 485 -2.04 6.72 19.49
CA TYR A 485 -0.75 6.10 19.22
C TYR A 485 0.30 7.13 18.78
N LEU A 486 -0.02 7.95 17.77
CA LEU A 486 0.90 8.99 17.27
C LEU A 486 1.22 9.99 18.38
N THR A 487 0.21 10.46 19.13
CA THR A 487 0.40 11.42 20.22
C THR A 487 1.32 10.87 21.30
N ALA A 488 1.09 9.64 21.75
CA ALA A 488 1.89 9.00 22.79
C ALA A 488 3.35 8.81 22.30
N LYS A 489 3.54 8.25 21.12
CA LYS A 489 4.85 7.98 20.52
C LYS A 489 5.68 9.26 20.37
N TYR A 490 5.11 10.29 19.74
CA TYR A 490 5.85 11.52 19.46
C TYR A 490 6.03 12.42 20.68
N THR A 491 5.12 12.36 21.65
CA THR A 491 5.32 12.99 22.97
C THR A 491 6.54 12.40 23.69
N GLU A 492 6.70 11.07 23.67
CA GLU A 492 7.84 10.40 24.27
C GLU A 492 9.14 10.72 23.51
N ILE A 493 9.16 10.60 22.17
CA ILE A 493 10.33 10.85 21.33
C ILE A 493 10.87 12.27 21.50
N TYR A 494 9.97 13.27 21.55
CA TYR A 494 10.34 14.68 21.62
C TYR A 494 10.32 15.26 23.05
N LYS A 495 9.94 14.45 24.05
CA LYS A 495 9.87 14.85 25.47
C LYS A 495 8.99 16.10 25.66
N LEU A 496 7.79 16.10 25.05
CA LEU A 496 6.85 17.24 25.07
C LEU A 496 6.13 17.43 26.40
#